data_529a1073a349134f084632b9741cb87e
#
_entry.id   529a1073a349134f084632b9741cb87e
#
_cell.length_a   1.000
_cell.length_b   1.000
_cell.length_c   1.000
_cell.angle_alpha   90.00
_cell.angle_beta   90.00
_cell.angle_gamma   90.00
#
_symmetry.space_group_name_H-M   'P 1'
#
loop_
_entity.id
_entity.type
_entity.pdbx_description
1 polymer ?
#
loop_
_entity_poly.entity_id
_entity_poly.type
_entity_poly.pdbx_seq_one_letter_code
_entity_poly.pdbx_strand_id
1 'polypeptide(L)'
;CATCTNPAAEYTVIDDCANGDQFLIDINITSMGDADSLTISDNYSTNTEQTTTTGIVQMGPYPFLTDIIITTSNDQDVNCVINSNPIQLFACPPENDNCSGAIVIEANDGGECISSGSGTLVAATPSSQANSCDGSADDDVWFQFTAVSENHAISLSNIVGDTQDLYHVLYQGDDCGNLTQLYCSDDENSTANDLSVGENYFVRVYSYTANELSNLTFDICVFTVPPPIFTSTTLFTVEELVTDVLIDSECNQSFNITSSTGSDFGSTNGIGYFESNGSSWPFENGLIMTSGDIANAI
;
A
#
# COMPACT_ATOMS: atom_id res chain seq x y z
N CYS A 1 18.55 1.72 -53.12
CA CYS A 1 18.50 2.25 -51.78
C CYS A 1 19.14 1.25 -50.86
N ALA A 2 20.31 1.58 -50.30
CA ALA A 2 20.83 0.82 -49.17
C ALA A 2 19.85 0.99 -48.02
N THR A 3 19.32 -0.10 -47.55
CA THR A 3 18.48 -0.09 -46.31
C THR A 3 19.48 -0.20 -45.17
N CYS A 4 19.59 0.85 -44.39
CA CYS A 4 20.44 0.80 -43.20
C CYS A 4 19.82 -0.12 -42.11
N THR A 5 20.69 -0.75 -41.35
CA THR A 5 20.29 -1.45 -40.12
C THR A 5 20.42 -0.48 -38.97
N ASN A 6 19.27 -0.09 -38.40
CA ASN A 6 19.25 0.84 -37.29
C ASN A 6 19.97 0.29 -36.04
N PRO A 7 20.57 1.16 -35.23
CA PRO A 7 21.00 0.78 -33.89
C PRO A 7 19.79 0.38 -33.03
N ALA A 8 20.06 -0.26 -31.90
CA ALA A 8 19.05 -0.56 -30.90
C ALA A 8 19.54 -0.10 -29.53
N ALA A 9 18.62 0.51 -28.76
CA ALA A 9 18.91 1.04 -27.43
C ALA A 9 17.73 0.81 -26.49
N GLU A 10 18.05 0.66 -25.20
CA GLU A 10 17.11 0.65 -24.08
C GLU A 10 17.42 1.87 -23.22
N TYR A 11 16.41 2.42 -22.57
CA TYR A 11 16.52 3.66 -21.81
C TYR A 11 16.09 3.41 -20.37
N THR A 12 16.91 3.85 -19.40
CA THR A 12 16.61 3.78 -17.97
C THR A 12 16.78 5.15 -17.36
N VAL A 13 15.76 5.59 -16.62
CA VAL A 13 15.81 6.83 -15.83
C VAL A 13 16.60 6.55 -14.56
N ILE A 14 17.53 7.42 -14.25
CA ILE A 14 18.31 7.42 -13.01
C ILE A 14 18.00 8.73 -12.30
N ASP A 15 17.44 8.67 -11.10
CA ASP A 15 17.29 9.87 -10.29
C ASP A 15 18.68 10.45 -9.92
N ASP A 16 18.75 11.74 -9.87
CA ASP A 16 19.96 12.47 -9.44
C ASP A 16 19.61 13.47 -8.31
N CYS A 17 18.68 13.03 -7.45
CA CYS A 17 18.10 13.79 -6.36
C CYS A 17 19.11 14.31 -5.34
N ALA A 18 20.25 13.65 -5.22
CA ALA A 18 21.34 14.11 -4.38
C ALA A 18 21.93 15.47 -4.84
N ASN A 19 21.76 15.80 -6.13
CA ASN A 19 22.28 17.00 -6.75
C ASN A 19 21.20 18.05 -7.09
N GLY A 20 19.93 17.77 -6.78
CA GLY A 20 18.80 18.67 -7.00
C GLY A 20 17.63 17.98 -7.70
N ASP A 21 16.63 18.76 -8.09
CA ASP A 21 15.42 18.27 -8.77
C ASP A 21 15.74 17.94 -10.24
N GLN A 22 16.49 16.86 -10.44
CA GLN A 22 17.02 16.47 -11.73
C GLN A 22 17.19 14.95 -11.86
N PHE A 23 17.31 14.49 -13.11
CA PHE A 23 17.53 13.08 -13.45
C PHE A 23 18.53 12.92 -14.59
N LEU A 24 19.06 11.71 -14.68
CA LEU A 24 19.92 11.26 -15.77
C LEU A 24 19.20 10.17 -16.57
N ILE A 25 19.66 9.92 -17.78
CA ILE A 25 19.17 8.83 -18.61
C ILE A 25 20.37 7.95 -18.98
N ASP A 26 20.32 6.69 -18.58
CA ASP A 26 21.23 5.64 -19.06
C ASP A 26 20.67 5.08 -20.37
N ILE A 27 21.46 5.19 -21.41
CA ILE A 27 21.17 4.71 -22.76
C ILE A 27 22.03 3.47 -23.00
N ASN A 28 21.43 2.29 -22.86
CA ASN A 28 22.11 1.02 -23.12
C ASN A 28 22.02 0.69 -24.62
N ILE A 29 23.09 0.94 -25.37
CA ILE A 29 23.20 0.55 -26.77
C ILE A 29 23.34 -0.97 -26.84
N THR A 30 22.28 -1.65 -27.25
CA THR A 30 22.24 -3.12 -27.35
C THR A 30 22.69 -3.62 -28.71
N SER A 31 22.65 -2.75 -29.74
CA SER A 31 23.18 -3.04 -31.08
C SER A 31 23.64 -1.75 -31.76
N MET A 32 24.78 -1.82 -32.42
CA MET A 32 25.29 -0.73 -33.26
C MET A 32 24.59 -0.65 -34.64
N GLY A 33 23.83 -1.70 -35.01
CA GLY A 33 23.33 -1.83 -36.38
C GLY A 33 24.47 -2.01 -37.36
N ASP A 34 24.52 -1.19 -38.40
CA ASP A 34 25.62 -1.12 -39.38
C ASP A 34 26.54 0.08 -39.15
N ALA A 35 26.45 0.73 -38.01
CA ALA A 35 27.26 1.89 -37.64
C ALA A 35 28.65 1.49 -37.09
N ASP A 36 29.70 2.18 -37.54
CA ASP A 36 31.00 2.16 -36.90
C ASP A 36 31.06 3.09 -35.67
N SER A 37 30.25 4.16 -35.69
CA SER A 37 30.09 5.08 -34.56
C SER A 37 28.64 5.64 -34.52
N LEU A 38 28.18 5.91 -33.32
CA LEU A 38 26.87 6.53 -33.05
C LEU A 38 27.07 7.86 -32.34
N THR A 39 26.29 8.86 -32.75
CA THR A 39 26.13 10.10 -32.03
C THR A 39 24.78 10.07 -31.31
N ILE A 40 24.80 10.33 -30.01
CA ILE A 40 23.62 10.39 -29.12
C ILE A 40 23.41 11.86 -28.76
N SER A 41 22.19 12.34 -28.94
CA SER A 41 21.78 13.70 -28.62
C SER A 41 20.40 13.72 -27.98
N ASP A 42 19.97 14.85 -27.46
CA ASP A 42 18.66 15.05 -26.89
C ASP A 42 17.96 16.30 -27.48
N ASN A 43 16.67 16.46 -27.17
CA ASN A 43 15.88 17.61 -27.60
C ASN A 43 15.96 18.81 -26.63
N TYR A 44 16.64 18.64 -25.49
CA TYR A 44 16.71 19.66 -24.43
C TYR A 44 18.00 20.46 -24.45
N SER A 45 19.12 19.78 -24.65
CA SER A 45 20.45 20.41 -24.60
C SER A 45 21.14 20.43 -25.97
N THR A 46 22.32 21.00 -26.02
CA THR A 46 23.20 20.91 -27.19
C THR A 46 24.32 19.89 -26.99
N ASN A 47 24.30 19.15 -25.90
CA ASN A 47 25.30 18.14 -25.60
C ASN A 47 25.08 16.92 -26.48
N THR A 48 26.20 16.33 -26.88
CA THR A 48 26.20 15.09 -27.64
C THR A 48 27.25 14.15 -27.08
N GLU A 49 26.91 12.85 -27.00
CA GLU A 49 27.83 11.79 -26.65
C GLU A 49 28.09 10.92 -27.89
N GLN A 50 29.24 10.30 -27.95
CA GLN A 50 29.60 9.39 -29.03
C GLN A 50 30.03 8.04 -28.48
N THR A 51 29.65 6.97 -29.18
CA THR A 51 30.11 5.62 -28.87
C THR A 51 30.47 4.84 -30.15
N THR A 52 31.45 3.98 -30.03
CA THR A 52 31.86 3.03 -31.10
C THR A 52 31.60 1.58 -30.68
N THR A 53 30.95 1.36 -29.55
CA THR A 53 30.67 0.04 -28.99
C THR A 53 29.30 0.02 -28.35
N THR A 54 28.74 -1.16 -28.20
CA THR A 54 27.59 -1.40 -27.34
C THR A 54 27.92 -1.15 -25.87
N GLY A 55 26.92 -0.78 -25.06
CA GLY A 55 27.08 -0.48 -23.65
C GLY A 55 26.31 0.76 -23.25
N ILE A 56 26.49 1.18 -22.00
CA ILE A 56 25.75 2.30 -21.41
C ILE A 56 26.49 3.62 -21.71
N VAL A 57 25.71 4.59 -22.21
CA VAL A 57 26.05 6.00 -22.31
C VAL A 57 25.06 6.78 -21.46
N GLN A 58 25.55 7.63 -20.59
CA GLN A 58 24.69 8.43 -19.71
C GLN A 58 24.59 9.86 -20.22
N MET A 59 23.38 10.40 -20.25
CA MET A 59 23.09 11.79 -20.60
C MET A 59 22.31 12.51 -19.50
N GLY A 60 22.40 13.84 -19.49
CA GLY A 60 21.79 14.71 -18.50
C GLY A 60 22.81 15.63 -17.82
N PRO A 61 22.50 16.24 -16.66
CA PRO A 61 21.22 16.14 -15.95
C PRO A 61 20.07 16.89 -16.64
N TYR A 62 18.85 16.38 -16.46
CA TYR A 62 17.62 16.98 -16.97
C TYR A 62 16.71 17.40 -15.81
N PRO A 63 16.01 18.54 -15.92
CA PRO A 63 15.07 18.96 -14.87
C PRO A 63 13.80 18.10 -14.89
N PHE A 64 13.20 17.90 -13.74
CA PHE A 64 11.92 17.24 -13.63
C PHE A 64 10.83 17.89 -14.50
N LEU A 65 9.79 17.15 -14.80
CA LEU A 65 8.64 17.61 -15.60
C LEU A 65 9.00 18.08 -17.02
N THR A 66 10.13 17.58 -17.55
CA THR A 66 10.57 17.91 -18.90
C THR A 66 10.63 16.64 -19.76
N ASP A 67 9.92 16.65 -20.88
CA ASP A 67 9.94 15.57 -21.85
C ASP A 67 11.27 15.52 -22.60
N ILE A 68 12.06 14.49 -22.35
CA ILE A 68 13.34 14.27 -23.02
C ILE A 68 13.17 13.19 -24.10
N ILE A 69 13.59 13.52 -25.31
CA ILE A 69 13.67 12.56 -26.41
C ILE A 69 15.14 12.36 -26.76
N ILE A 70 15.62 11.15 -26.59
CA ILE A 70 16.98 10.76 -26.97
C ILE A 70 16.97 10.35 -28.43
N THR A 71 17.87 10.94 -29.20
CA THR A 71 18.13 10.62 -30.62
C THR A 71 19.46 9.93 -30.74
N THR A 72 19.49 8.73 -31.32
CA THR A 72 20.73 7.99 -31.62
C THR A 72 20.88 7.86 -33.15
N SER A 73 21.93 8.43 -33.66
CA SER A 73 22.20 8.55 -35.10
C SER A 73 23.46 7.78 -35.51
N ASN A 74 23.39 7.11 -36.65
CA ASN A 74 24.57 6.53 -37.29
C ASN A 74 25.37 7.64 -37.98
N ASP A 75 26.64 7.79 -37.63
CA ASP A 75 27.54 8.85 -38.18
C ASP A 75 27.87 8.64 -39.64
N GLN A 76 27.70 7.43 -40.19
CA GLN A 76 27.98 7.08 -41.59
C GLN A 76 26.74 7.18 -42.47
N ASP A 77 25.54 7.09 -41.90
CA ASP A 77 24.27 7.20 -42.65
C ASP A 77 23.20 7.96 -41.84
N VAL A 78 22.97 9.19 -42.25
CA VAL A 78 21.99 10.09 -41.58
C VAL A 78 20.52 9.60 -41.61
N ASN A 79 20.22 8.56 -42.40
CA ASN A 79 18.90 7.97 -42.43
C ASN A 79 18.70 6.89 -41.36
N CYS A 80 19.79 6.42 -40.76
CA CYS A 80 19.81 5.46 -39.68
C CYS A 80 19.73 6.16 -38.31
N VAL A 81 18.54 6.47 -37.90
CA VAL A 81 18.22 7.21 -36.66
C VAL A 81 17.12 6.51 -35.90
N ILE A 82 17.29 6.39 -34.62
CA ILE A 82 16.21 6.02 -33.69
C ILE A 82 15.98 7.13 -32.67
N ASN A 83 14.72 7.26 -32.23
CA ASN A 83 14.32 8.15 -31.16
C ASN A 83 13.68 7.34 -30.05
N SER A 84 13.91 7.74 -28.82
CA SER A 84 13.12 7.24 -27.67
C SER A 84 11.68 7.75 -27.74
N ASN A 85 10.80 7.11 -26.98
CA ASN A 85 9.59 7.82 -26.52
C ASN A 85 10.00 8.99 -25.60
N PRO A 86 9.12 9.98 -25.36
CA PRO A 86 9.37 10.97 -24.32
C PRO A 86 9.66 10.30 -22.97
N ILE A 87 10.74 10.72 -22.32
CA ILE A 87 11.21 10.24 -21.03
C ILE A 87 11.14 11.41 -20.06
N GLN A 88 10.55 11.20 -18.90
CA GLN A 88 10.34 12.23 -17.89
C GLN A 88 10.49 11.62 -16.50
N LEU A 89 10.86 12.44 -15.52
CA LEU A 89 10.75 12.13 -14.10
C LEU A 89 9.96 13.25 -13.42
N PHE A 90 9.00 12.90 -12.56
CA PHE A 90 8.09 13.86 -11.94
C PHE A 90 8.64 14.45 -10.64
N ALA A 91 9.29 13.62 -9.84
CA ALA A 91 9.84 13.98 -8.53
C ALA A 91 10.93 12.97 -8.14
N CYS A 92 11.58 13.23 -7.03
CA CYS A 92 12.41 12.22 -6.38
C CYS A 92 11.54 11.12 -5.77
N PRO A 93 12.02 9.87 -5.73
CA PRO A 93 11.37 8.84 -4.93
C PRO A 93 11.14 9.31 -3.48
N PRO A 94 10.01 8.97 -2.87
CA PRO A 94 9.76 9.29 -1.47
C PRO A 94 10.84 8.71 -0.54
N GLU A 95 11.07 9.33 0.61
CA GLU A 95 12.07 8.82 1.58
C GLU A 95 11.73 7.41 2.10
N ASN A 96 10.45 7.06 2.06
CA ASN A 96 9.91 5.75 2.44
C ASN A 96 9.58 4.85 1.24
N ASP A 97 10.17 5.11 0.09
CA ASP A 97 10.08 4.29 -1.13
C ASP A 97 10.50 2.84 -0.87
N ASN A 98 11.49 2.65 -0.04
CA ASN A 98 11.95 1.33 0.36
C ASN A 98 11.59 1.04 1.82
N CYS A 99 11.32 -0.22 2.15
CA CYS A 99 11.00 -0.64 3.50
C CYS A 99 12.01 -0.15 4.56
N SER A 100 13.30 -0.07 4.23
CA SER A 100 14.34 0.43 5.14
C SER A 100 14.21 1.93 5.48
N GLY A 101 13.48 2.67 4.65
CA GLY A 101 13.11 4.06 4.87
C GLY A 101 11.72 4.24 5.47
N ALA A 102 11.06 3.17 5.92
CA ALA A 102 9.70 3.23 6.43
C ALA A 102 9.49 4.35 7.45
N ILE A 103 8.52 5.22 7.20
CA ILE A 103 8.17 6.32 8.10
C ILE A 103 7.49 5.74 9.33
N VAL A 104 8.03 6.07 10.50
CA VAL A 104 7.42 5.66 11.78
C VAL A 104 6.21 6.54 12.07
N ILE A 105 5.04 5.92 12.19
CA ILE A 105 3.80 6.56 12.57
C ILE A 105 3.38 6.10 13.96
N GLU A 106 2.74 6.99 14.70
CA GLU A 106 2.25 6.69 16.04
C GLU A 106 0.93 5.90 15.95
N ALA A 107 0.85 4.78 16.67
CA ALA A 107 -0.42 4.09 16.87
C ALA A 107 -1.24 4.85 17.93
N ASN A 108 -2.32 5.49 17.48
CA ASN A 108 -3.18 6.29 18.34
C ASN A 108 -3.96 5.39 19.31
N ASP A 109 -3.95 5.74 20.58
CA ASP A 109 -4.77 5.09 21.59
C ASP A 109 -6.14 5.80 21.72
N GLY A 110 -7.18 5.07 22.05
CA GLY A 110 -8.52 5.64 22.30
C GLY A 110 -9.54 5.53 21.15
N GLY A 111 -9.23 4.79 20.09
CA GLY A 111 -10.22 4.45 19.06
C GLY A 111 -10.48 5.53 18.01
N GLU A 112 -9.65 6.57 17.98
CA GLU A 112 -9.77 7.68 17.03
C GLU A 112 -8.40 8.03 16.44
N CYS A 113 -8.38 8.52 15.21
CA CYS A 113 -7.21 9.05 14.56
C CYS A 113 -6.94 10.48 15.04
N ILE A 114 -5.96 10.66 15.91
CA ILE A 114 -5.53 11.96 16.43
C ILE A 114 -4.28 12.44 15.68
N SER A 115 -3.40 11.52 15.34
CA SER A 115 -2.15 11.78 14.59
C SER A 115 -2.08 10.84 13.40
N SER A 116 -1.83 11.40 12.22
CA SER A 116 -1.64 10.66 10.98
C SER A 116 -0.26 10.91 10.39
N GLY A 117 0.23 9.95 9.63
CA GLY A 117 1.33 10.15 8.69
C GLY A 117 0.78 10.60 7.33
N SER A 118 1.62 11.22 6.51
CA SER A 118 1.29 11.54 5.13
C SER A 118 2.21 10.79 4.18
N GLY A 119 1.73 10.44 3.00
CA GLY A 119 2.48 9.75 1.96
C GLY A 119 2.18 10.26 0.56
N THR A 120 3.06 9.89 -0.35
CA THR A 120 2.89 10.07 -1.79
C THR A 120 3.43 8.82 -2.49
N LEU A 121 2.81 8.45 -3.61
CA LEU A 121 3.32 7.41 -4.51
C LEU A 121 4.00 8.00 -5.76
N VAL A 122 4.07 9.32 -5.86
CA VAL A 122 4.72 9.98 -7.01
C VAL A 122 6.21 9.61 -7.03
N ALA A 123 6.66 9.07 -8.15
CA ALA A 123 8.01 8.55 -8.34
C ALA A 123 8.44 7.43 -7.38
N ALA A 124 7.50 6.81 -6.67
CA ALA A 124 7.77 5.61 -5.91
C ALA A 124 8.14 4.43 -6.85
N THR A 125 8.94 3.51 -6.36
CA THR A 125 9.46 2.37 -7.12
C THR A 125 9.07 1.03 -6.49
N PRO A 126 9.06 -0.07 -7.25
CA PRO A 126 8.64 -1.36 -6.71
C PRO A 126 9.64 -1.91 -5.68
N SER A 127 9.14 -2.28 -4.52
CA SER A 127 9.92 -2.97 -3.50
C SER A 127 10.00 -4.48 -3.75
N SER A 128 11.08 -5.09 -3.25
CA SER A 128 11.37 -6.53 -3.43
C SER A 128 10.60 -7.47 -2.49
N GLN A 129 9.91 -6.94 -1.48
CA GLN A 129 9.17 -7.75 -0.50
C GLN A 129 8.01 -8.49 -1.17
N ALA A 130 7.82 -9.75 -0.78
CA ALA A 130 6.76 -10.57 -1.31
C ALA A 130 5.39 -9.93 -1.05
N ASN A 131 4.56 -9.91 -2.08
CA ASN A 131 3.20 -9.41 -2.05
C ASN A 131 2.28 -10.43 -2.72
N SER A 132 1.25 -10.87 -2.01
CA SER A 132 0.24 -11.80 -2.53
C SER A 132 -1.10 -11.12 -2.80
N CYS A 133 -1.15 -9.80 -2.70
CA CYS A 133 -2.35 -9.00 -2.95
C CYS A 133 -2.55 -8.78 -4.46
N ASP A 134 -3.76 -8.42 -4.83
CA ASP A 134 -4.09 -8.02 -6.20
C ASP A 134 -3.48 -6.64 -6.55
N GLY A 135 -3.57 -6.26 -7.81
CA GLY A 135 -3.00 -5.02 -8.32
C GLY A 135 -1.51 -5.12 -8.66
N SER A 136 -0.91 -4.00 -8.95
CA SER A 136 0.49 -3.87 -9.33
C SER A 136 1.21 -3.03 -8.28
N ALA A 137 1.99 -3.66 -7.42
CA ALA A 137 2.80 -2.95 -6.43
C ALA A 137 4.12 -2.48 -7.07
N ASP A 138 4.02 -1.61 -8.06
CA ASP A 138 5.12 -1.01 -8.81
C ASP A 138 5.45 0.43 -8.36
N ASP A 139 4.68 0.97 -7.42
CA ASP A 139 4.74 2.32 -6.91
C ASP A 139 4.53 2.37 -5.39
N ASP A 140 5.22 1.55 -4.61
CA ASP A 140 4.90 1.39 -3.20
C ASP A 140 5.73 2.23 -2.22
N VAL A 141 5.11 2.57 -1.08
CA VAL A 141 5.79 3.24 0.04
C VAL A 141 5.49 2.55 1.37
N TRP A 142 6.37 2.76 2.36
CA TRP A 142 6.37 2.01 3.59
C TRP A 142 6.20 2.88 4.83
N PHE A 143 5.41 2.37 5.75
CA PHE A 143 5.23 2.93 7.08
C PHE A 143 5.49 1.85 8.13
N GLN A 144 5.82 2.28 9.35
CA GLN A 144 6.04 1.38 10.47
C GLN A 144 5.31 1.91 11.70
N PHE A 145 4.73 1.02 12.49
CA PHE A 145 4.20 1.36 13.80
C PHE A 145 4.50 0.28 14.82
N THR A 146 4.49 0.65 16.11
CA THR A 146 4.55 -0.30 17.22
C THR A 146 3.13 -0.52 17.74
N ALA A 147 2.71 -1.78 17.85
CA ALA A 147 1.37 -2.09 18.34
C ALA A 147 1.23 -1.73 19.83
N VAL A 148 0.22 -0.97 20.19
CA VAL A 148 -0.15 -0.59 21.56
C VAL A 148 -1.36 -1.35 22.09
N SER A 149 -2.00 -2.14 21.22
CA SER A 149 -3.15 -3.02 21.49
C SER A 149 -3.06 -4.26 20.62
N GLU A 150 -3.84 -5.29 20.92
CA GLU A 150 -3.98 -6.45 20.05
C GLU A 150 -4.80 -6.14 18.78
N ASN A 151 -5.63 -5.11 18.82
CA ASN A 151 -6.48 -4.74 17.70
C ASN A 151 -6.26 -3.28 17.30
N HIS A 152 -5.98 -3.06 16.02
CA HIS A 152 -5.79 -1.75 15.44
C HIS A 152 -6.60 -1.61 14.16
N ALA A 153 -7.12 -0.42 13.90
CA ALA A 153 -7.56 -0.04 12.58
C ALA A 153 -6.40 0.65 11.84
N ILE A 154 -6.29 0.37 10.55
CA ILE A 154 -5.43 1.07 9.61
C ILE A 154 -6.35 1.81 8.64
N SER A 155 -6.17 3.11 8.50
CA SER A 155 -7.03 3.95 7.68
C SER A 155 -6.18 4.80 6.73
N LEU A 156 -6.48 4.73 5.45
CA LEU A 156 -6.03 5.67 4.44
C LEU A 156 -7.12 6.72 4.25
N SER A 157 -6.73 7.98 4.17
CA SER A 157 -7.67 9.10 4.04
C SER A 157 -7.06 10.25 3.26
N ASN A 158 -7.87 11.26 2.93
CA ASN A 158 -7.42 12.43 2.17
C ASN A 158 -6.66 12.06 0.89
N ILE A 159 -7.09 10.99 0.22
CA ILE A 159 -6.48 10.52 -1.02
C ILE A 159 -6.83 11.51 -2.12
N VAL A 160 -5.82 12.16 -2.68
CA VAL A 160 -5.96 13.17 -3.71
C VAL A 160 -4.95 12.93 -4.81
N GLY A 161 -5.41 12.84 -6.06
CA GLY A 161 -4.50 12.68 -7.19
C GLY A 161 -5.09 11.86 -8.34
N ASP A 162 -4.20 11.19 -9.06
CA ASP A 162 -4.48 10.48 -10.31
C ASP A 162 -5.35 9.25 -10.12
N THR A 163 -5.33 8.66 -8.93
CA THR A 163 -6.20 7.55 -8.52
C THR A 163 -6.66 7.73 -7.08
N GLN A 164 -7.72 7.02 -6.69
CA GLN A 164 -8.16 6.87 -5.30
C GLN A 164 -8.18 5.41 -4.87
N ASP A 165 -7.78 4.53 -5.76
CA ASP A 165 -7.77 3.08 -5.58
C ASP A 165 -6.40 2.65 -5.06
N LEU A 166 -6.26 2.63 -3.73
CA LEU A 166 -5.04 2.28 -3.02
C LEU A 166 -5.22 0.96 -2.27
N TYR A 167 -4.18 0.14 -2.33
CA TYR A 167 -4.03 -1.04 -1.49
C TYR A 167 -3.13 -0.76 -0.31
N HIS A 168 -3.43 -1.38 0.83
CA HIS A 168 -2.45 -1.48 1.89
C HIS A 168 -2.27 -2.92 2.38
N VAL A 169 -1.06 -3.23 2.76
CA VAL A 169 -0.63 -4.57 3.17
C VAL A 169 0.05 -4.48 4.52
N LEU A 170 -0.38 -5.30 5.47
CA LEU A 170 0.26 -5.40 6.78
C LEU A 170 1.27 -6.53 6.81
N TYR A 171 2.44 -6.23 7.35
CA TYR A 171 3.51 -7.18 7.60
C TYR A 171 3.94 -7.16 9.06
N GLN A 172 4.36 -8.31 9.54
CA GLN A 172 5.05 -8.47 10.82
C GLN A 172 6.52 -8.77 10.58
N GLY A 173 7.40 -8.19 11.38
CA GLY A 173 8.83 -8.46 11.35
C GLY A 173 9.64 -7.37 12.04
N ASP A 174 10.87 -7.70 12.42
CA ASP A 174 11.80 -6.77 13.08
C ASP A 174 12.62 -5.97 12.06
N ASP A 175 12.76 -6.49 10.86
CA ASP A 175 13.52 -5.88 9.78
C ASP A 175 12.95 -6.21 8.41
N CYS A 176 13.28 -5.41 7.41
CA CYS A 176 12.78 -5.50 6.04
C CYS A 176 13.20 -6.78 5.28
N GLY A 177 14.17 -7.52 5.78
CA GLY A 177 14.65 -8.77 5.18
C GLY A 177 13.85 -9.99 5.58
N ASN A 178 13.04 -9.89 6.66
CA ASN A 178 12.32 -11.01 7.27
C ASN A 178 10.85 -10.65 7.55
N LEU A 179 10.19 -9.98 6.63
CA LEU A 179 8.78 -9.64 6.77
C LEU A 179 7.87 -10.81 6.44
N THR A 180 6.86 -11.01 7.28
CA THR A 180 5.77 -11.94 7.05
C THR A 180 4.50 -11.15 6.77
N GLN A 181 3.92 -11.32 5.59
CA GLN A 181 2.65 -10.71 5.23
C GLN A 181 1.53 -11.30 6.08
N LEU A 182 0.73 -10.45 6.71
CA LEU A 182 -0.42 -10.85 7.52
C LEU A 182 -1.72 -10.78 6.72
N TYR A 183 -1.99 -9.67 6.06
CA TYR A 183 -3.16 -9.54 5.19
C TYR A 183 -2.99 -8.42 4.16
N CYS A 184 -3.92 -8.39 3.20
CA CYS A 184 -4.14 -7.33 2.22
C CYS A 184 -5.46 -6.62 2.49
N SER A 185 -5.53 -5.35 2.16
CA SER A 185 -6.80 -4.60 2.10
C SER A 185 -6.86 -3.79 0.82
N ASP A 186 -7.98 -3.95 0.11
CA ASP A 186 -8.42 -3.14 -1.01
C ASP A 186 -9.24 -1.93 -0.52
N ASP A 187 -9.90 -2.09 0.61
CA ASP A 187 -10.59 -0.98 1.28
C ASP A 187 -9.58 -0.05 1.96
N GLU A 188 -9.86 1.25 1.95
CA GLU A 188 -9.04 2.28 2.61
C GLU A 188 -8.99 2.08 4.14
N ASN A 189 -9.90 1.31 4.69
CA ASN A 189 -9.97 1.01 6.11
C ASN A 189 -9.92 -0.48 6.35
N SER A 190 -9.05 -0.91 7.24
CA SER A 190 -8.97 -2.30 7.66
C SER A 190 -8.79 -2.44 9.17
N THR A 191 -8.98 -3.65 9.68
CA THR A 191 -8.71 -3.98 11.07
C THR A 191 -7.68 -5.09 11.15
N ALA A 192 -6.59 -4.80 11.83
CA ALA A 192 -5.57 -5.77 12.22
C ALA A 192 -5.93 -6.34 13.60
N ASN A 193 -6.05 -7.66 13.70
CA ASN A 193 -6.38 -8.35 14.93
C ASN A 193 -5.20 -9.26 15.35
N ASP A 194 -5.19 -9.63 16.61
CA ASP A 194 -4.21 -10.56 17.19
C ASP A 194 -2.75 -10.07 17.07
N LEU A 195 -2.54 -8.76 17.09
CA LEU A 195 -1.21 -8.18 17.11
C LEU A 195 -0.56 -8.36 18.48
N SER A 196 0.75 -8.55 18.50
CA SER A 196 1.52 -8.59 19.73
C SER A 196 1.85 -7.18 20.19
N VAL A 197 1.37 -6.78 21.36
CA VAL A 197 1.64 -5.47 21.94
C VAL A 197 3.13 -5.28 22.16
N GLY A 198 3.66 -4.15 21.70
CA GLY A 198 5.07 -3.80 21.78
C GLY A 198 5.92 -4.25 20.59
N GLU A 199 5.38 -5.06 19.70
CA GLU A 199 6.06 -5.48 18.46
C GLU A 199 5.85 -4.47 17.33
N ASN A 200 6.78 -4.48 16.36
CA ASN A 200 6.74 -3.61 15.21
C ASN A 200 6.03 -4.26 14.04
N TYR A 201 5.26 -3.46 13.32
CA TYR A 201 4.54 -3.83 12.13
C TYR A 201 4.81 -2.83 11.01
N PHE A 202 4.84 -3.32 9.78
CA PHE A 202 5.04 -2.52 8.58
C PHE A 202 3.78 -2.48 7.75
N VAL A 203 3.48 -1.32 7.21
CA VAL A 203 2.38 -1.12 6.27
C VAL A 203 2.98 -0.67 4.95
N ARG A 204 2.74 -1.45 3.90
CA ARG A 204 3.05 -1.10 2.52
C ARG A 204 1.80 -0.54 1.87
N VAL A 205 1.90 0.59 1.19
CA VAL A 205 0.79 1.22 0.45
C VAL A 205 1.21 1.36 -0.99
N TYR A 206 0.33 0.99 -1.93
CA TYR A 206 0.56 1.11 -3.37
C TYR A 206 -0.75 1.33 -4.13
N SER A 207 -0.69 1.77 -5.39
CA SER A 207 -1.87 1.91 -6.23
C SER A 207 -2.26 0.58 -6.90
N TYR A 208 -3.54 0.41 -7.22
CA TYR A 208 -4.01 -0.79 -7.93
C TYR A 208 -3.46 -0.89 -9.34
N THR A 209 -3.29 0.24 -10.01
CA THR A 209 -2.97 0.30 -11.44
C THR A 209 -1.49 0.53 -11.68
N ALA A 210 -0.89 -0.24 -12.59
CA ALA A 210 0.48 -0.04 -13.07
C ALA A 210 0.57 1.19 -13.99
N ASN A 211 0.52 2.40 -13.43
CA ASN A 211 0.69 3.65 -14.16
C ASN A 211 1.63 4.58 -13.40
N GLU A 212 2.47 5.28 -14.14
CA GLU A 212 3.22 6.38 -13.54
C GLU A 212 2.26 7.44 -12.99
N LEU A 213 2.40 7.76 -11.72
CA LEU A 213 1.61 8.76 -11.04
C LEU A 213 2.34 10.10 -11.06
N SER A 214 1.65 11.13 -11.50
CA SER A 214 2.18 12.50 -11.53
C SER A 214 1.75 13.34 -10.33
N ASN A 215 0.67 12.92 -9.69
CA ASN A 215 0.09 13.59 -8.53
C ASN A 215 -0.70 12.59 -7.71
N LEU A 216 -0.18 12.20 -6.54
CA LEU A 216 -0.90 11.40 -5.57
C LEU A 216 -0.40 11.68 -4.17
N THR A 217 -1.29 12.01 -3.28
CA THR A 217 -1.01 12.14 -1.84
C THR A 217 -2.13 11.48 -1.03
N PHE A 218 -1.79 11.02 0.15
CA PHE A 218 -2.74 10.42 1.10
C PHE A 218 -2.25 10.61 2.53
N ASP A 219 -3.15 10.43 3.48
CA ASP A 219 -2.82 10.29 4.90
C ASP A 219 -3.04 8.85 5.34
N ILE A 220 -2.18 8.36 6.23
CA ILE A 220 -2.30 7.07 6.87
C ILE A 220 -2.41 7.24 8.38
N CYS A 221 -3.33 6.52 8.99
CA CYS A 221 -3.53 6.53 10.42
C CYS A 221 -3.66 5.11 10.96
N VAL A 222 -3.02 4.85 12.08
CA VAL A 222 -3.18 3.61 12.85
C VAL A 222 -3.73 3.98 14.22
N PHE A 223 -4.81 3.34 14.63
CA PHE A 223 -5.44 3.60 15.93
C PHE A 223 -6.02 2.32 16.52
N THR A 224 -6.11 2.28 17.85
CA THR A 224 -6.67 1.13 18.56
C THR A 224 -8.16 0.99 18.28
N VAL A 225 -8.63 -0.24 18.10
CA VAL A 225 -10.05 -0.52 18.05
C VAL A 225 -10.51 -0.88 19.45
N PRO A 226 -11.34 -0.07 20.08
CA PRO A 226 -11.85 -0.41 21.39
C PRO A 226 -12.66 -1.72 21.32
N PRO A 227 -12.52 -2.60 22.31
CA PRO A 227 -13.36 -3.77 22.36
C PRO A 227 -14.84 -3.34 22.41
N PRO A 228 -15.74 -4.09 21.80
CA PRO A 228 -17.15 -3.76 21.80
C PRO A 228 -17.66 -3.62 23.24
N ILE A 229 -18.17 -2.45 23.57
CA ILE A 229 -18.72 -2.20 24.90
C ILE A 229 -20.15 -2.76 24.94
N PHE A 230 -20.30 -3.87 25.61
CA PHE A 230 -21.61 -4.41 25.90
C PHE A 230 -22.17 -3.75 27.18
N THR A 231 -23.14 -2.90 27.04
CA THR A 231 -23.91 -2.47 28.22
C THR A 231 -25.05 -3.45 28.42
N SER A 232 -24.97 -4.23 29.49
CA SER A 232 -25.97 -5.23 29.85
C SER A 232 -27.39 -4.68 30.00
N THR A 233 -27.51 -3.38 30.14
CA THR A 233 -28.81 -2.69 30.29
C THR A 233 -29.61 -2.57 28.99
N THR A 234 -28.98 -2.74 27.82
CA THR A 234 -29.67 -2.68 26.52
C THR A 234 -30.09 -4.04 26.01
N LEU A 235 -29.50 -5.09 26.53
CA LEU A 235 -29.74 -6.46 26.05
C LEU A 235 -31.02 -7.10 26.64
N PHE A 236 -31.54 -6.59 27.71
CA PHE A 236 -32.62 -7.26 28.45
C PHE A 236 -33.75 -6.34 28.84
N THR A 237 -34.44 -5.81 27.86
CA THR A 237 -35.82 -5.32 28.06
C THR A 237 -36.82 -6.44 27.79
N VAL A 238 -36.55 -7.64 28.20
CA VAL A 238 -37.46 -8.75 27.99
C VAL A 238 -38.25 -8.91 29.24
N GLU A 239 -39.57 -8.98 29.12
CA GLU A 239 -40.49 -9.28 30.21
C GLU A 239 -40.28 -10.70 30.80
N GLU A 240 -39.36 -11.48 30.22
CA GLU A 240 -39.03 -12.81 30.72
C GLU A 240 -37.74 -12.80 31.54
N LEU A 241 -37.78 -13.49 32.61
CA LEU A 241 -36.75 -13.54 33.63
C LEU A 241 -35.48 -14.23 33.09
N VAL A 242 -34.47 -13.45 32.80
CA VAL A 242 -33.10 -13.97 32.57
C VAL A 242 -32.48 -14.20 33.94
N THR A 243 -32.23 -15.44 34.29
CA THR A 243 -31.81 -15.82 35.64
C THR A 243 -30.29 -15.81 35.83
N ASP A 244 -29.50 -15.97 34.78
CA ASP A 244 -28.06 -15.89 34.86
C ASP A 244 -27.50 -15.25 33.60
N VAL A 245 -26.79 -14.12 33.76
CA VAL A 245 -25.97 -13.50 32.74
C VAL A 245 -24.56 -13.42 33.30
N LEU A 246 -23.68 -14.22 32.79
CA LEU A 246 -22.29 -14.15 33.12
C LEU A 246 -21.57 -13.38 32.01
N ILE A 247 -21.06 -12.21 32.32
CA ILE A 247 -20.20 -11.45 31.41
C ILE A 247 -18.77 -11.64 31.93
N ASP A 248 -17.95 -12.31 31.15
CA ASP A 248 -16.54 -12.44 31.45
C ASP A 248 -15.87 -11.08 31.16
N SER A 249 -15.04 -10.62 32.10
CA SER A 249 -14.36 -9.34 32.02
C SER A 249 -13.10 -9.35 31.14
N GLU A 250 -12.74 -10.48 30.63
CA GLU A 250 -11.67 -10.60 29.64
C GLU A 250 -12.30 -10.65 28.23
N CYS A 251 -11.58 -10.21 27.23
CA CYS A 251 -12.08 -9.99 25.85
C CYS A 251 -12.87 -11.12 25.19
N ASN A 252 -12.93 -12.28 25.79
CA ASN A 252 -13.85 -13.35 25.48
C ASN A 252 -15.13 -13.22 26.30
N GLN A 253 -16.12 -12.57 25.75
CA GLN A 253 -17.40 -12.43 26.43
C GLN A 253 -18.21 -13.71 26.27
N SER A 254 -18.42 -14.41 27.35
CA SER A 254 -19.33 -15.53 27.38
C SER A 254 -20.64 -15.13 28.03
N PHE A 255 -21.74 -15.53 27.43
CA PHE A 255 -23.05 -15.35 28.01
C PHE A 255 -23.63 -16.70 28.35
N ASN A 256 -24.13 -16.82 29.54
CA ASN A 256 -24.96 -17.94 29.92
C ASN A 256 -26.34 -17.39 30.28
N ILE A 257 -27.30 -17.57 29.38
CA ILE A 257 -28.66 -17.12 29.57
C ILE A 257 -29.53 -18.33 29.75
N THR A 258 -30.13 -18.46 30.92
CA THR A 258 -31.14 -19.46 31.17
C THR A 258 -32.50 -18.82 31.31
N SER A 259 -33.45 -19.22 30.49
CA SER A 259 -34.84 -18.85 30.66
C SER A 259 -35.50 -19.73 31.73
N SER A 260 -36.16 -19.10 32.64
CA SER A 260 -36.93 -19.85 33.68
C SER A 260 -38.17 -20.55 33.13
N THR A 261 -38.57 -20.24 31.91
CA THR A 261 -39.76 -20.80 31.28
C THR A 261 -39.42 -21.91 30.28
N GLY A 262 -38.17 -22.09 29.98
CA GLY A 262 -37.75 -23.05 28.96
C GLY A 262 -38.23 -22.73 27.54
N SER A 263 -38.80 -21.57 27.34
CA SER A 263 -39.20 -21.10 26.03
C SER A 263 -38.01 -20.68 25.25
N ASP A 264 -38.00 -21.03 24.01
CA ASP A 264 -37.10 -20.50 23.01
C ASP A 264 -37.09 -19.00 23.12
N PHE A 265 -35.94 -18.42 23.24
CA PHE A 265 -35.75 -17.01 23.02
C PHE A 265 -35.95 -16.73 21.53
N GLY A 266 -37.10 -17.14 21.09
CA GLY A 266 -37.68 -16.93 19.80
C GLY A 266 -36.67 -17.00 18.65
N SER A 267 -36.68 -18.05 18.03
CA SER A 267 -36.04 -18.25 16.73
C SER A 267 -36.16 -17.04 15.79
N THR A 268 -36.77 -15.95 16.16
CA THR A 268 -37.02 -14.86 15.23
C THR A 268 -37.10 -13.49 15.85
N ASN A 269 -37.13 -13.33 17.16
CA ASN A 269 -37.57 -12.07 17.69
C ASN A 269 -36.75 -11.61 18.87
N GLY A 270 -35.83 -10.76 18.59
CA GLY A 270 -35.63 -9.70 19.48
C GLY A 270 -34.73 -9.92 20.66
N ILE A 271 -34.13 -11.02 20.79
CA ILE A 271 -32.94 -11.10 21.59
C ILE A 271 -31.81 -10.88 20.60
N GLY A 272 -31.14 -9.78 20.78
CA GLY A 272 -29.97 -9.55 20.02
C GLY A 272 -29.03 -10.73 20.25
N TYR A 273 -28.39 -11.17 19.25
CA TYR A 273 -27.32 -12.12 19.35
C TYR A 273 -26.04 -11.48 18.89
N PHE A 274 -24.98 -12.07 19.30
CA PHE A 274 -23.75 -11.83 18.61
C PHE A 274 -23.19 -13.16 18.18
N GLU A 275 -22.68 -13.15 17.01
CA GLU A 275 -22.03 -14.27 16.41
C GLU A 275 -20.54 -13.96 16.40
N SER A 276 -19.78 -14.78 17.07
CA SER A 276 -18.35 -14.74 16.88
C SER A 276 -18.02 -15.64 15.70
N ASN A 277 -17.74 -15.03 14.58
CA ASN A 277 -17.20 -15.73 13.42
C ASN A 277 -15.66 -15.70 13.40
N GLY A 278 -15.04 -15.42 14.53
CA GLY A 278 -13.60 -15.35 14.68
C GLY A 278 -12.98 -14.02 14.29
N SER A 279 -13.71 -13.13 13.65
CA SER A 279 -13.19 -11.84 13.23
C SER A 279 -14.08 -10.68 13.61
N SER A 280 -15.31 -10.95 13.99
CA SER A 280 -16.26 -9.92 14.37
C SER A 280 -17.31 -10.50 15.26
N TRP A 281 -17.83 -9.67 16.06
CA TRP A 281 -19.10 -9.85 16.73
C TRP A 281 -20.10 -9.05 15.94
N PRO A 282 -20.67 -9.61 14.88
CA PRO A 282 -21.60 -8.86 14.12
C PRO A 282 -22.85 -8.69 14.97
N PHE A 283 -22.92 -7.56 15.58
CA PHE A 283 -24.17 -7.06 16.04
C PHE A 283 -24.93 -6.52 14.86
N GLU A 284 -25.26 -7.39 13.95
CA GLU A 284 -26.13 -7.00 12.88
C GLU A 284 -27.52 -6.78 13.46
N ASN A 285 -27.91 -5.51 13.46
CA ASN A 285 -29.29 -5.12 13.77
C ASN A 285 -29.83 -5.65 15.09
N GLY A 286 -29.03 -5.57 16.15
CA GLY A 286 -29.47 -5.93 17.48
C GLY A 286 -29.65 -7.42 17.62
N LEU A 287 -28.59 -8.17 17.35
CA LEU A 287 -28.37 -9.47 17.92
C LEU A 287 -29.61 -10.28 18.18
N ILE A 288 -29.94 -11.12 17.31
CA ILE A 288 -31.03 -12.06 17.55
C ILE A 288 -30.43 -13.41 17.88
N MET A 289 -30.68 -13.90 19.10
CA MET A 289 -30.22 -15.22 19.52
C MET A 289 -31.38 -16.14 19.64
N THR A 290 -31.18 -17.35 19.15
CA THR A 290 -31.98 -18.50 19.59
C THR A 290 -31.37 -19.08 20.85
N SER A 291 -32.09 -19.93 21.55
CA SER A 291 -31.54 -20.64 22.71
C SER A 291 -30.32 -21.50 22.37
N GLY A 292 -30.22 -21.94 21.12
CA GLY A 292 -29.05 -22.66 20.63
C GLY A 292 -27.83 -21.75 20.39
N ASP A 293 -28.08 -20.54 19.93
CA ASP A 293 -27.03 -19.56 19.65
C ASP A 293 -26.40 -19.07 20.96
N ILE A 294 -27.21 -18.88 21.98
CA ILE A 294 -26.73 -18.49 23.31
C ILE A 294 -25.74 -19.53 23.86
N ALA A 295 -26.00 -20.79 23.66
CA ALA A 295 -25.09 -21.85 24.12
C ALA A 295 -23.77 -21.88 23.38
N ASN A 296 -23.70 -21.30 22.20
CA ASN A 296 -22.52 -21.27 21.32
C ASN A 296 -21.89 -19.88 21.21
N ALA A 297 -22.53 -18.88 21.77
CA ALA A 297 -22.05 -17.52 21.77
C ALA A 297 -21.05 -17.32 22.91
N ILE A 298 -19.89 -17.88 22.74
CA ILE A 298 -18.81 -17.75 23.71
C ILE A 298 -17.52 -17.51 22.94
#